data_8562b31760305854c7b025c5bb76f2a2
#
_entry.id   8562b31760305854c7b025c5bb76f2a2
#
_cell.length_a   1.000
_cell.length_b   1.000
_cell.length_c   1.000
_cell.angle_alpha   90.00
_cell.angle_beta   90.00
_cell.angle_gamma   90.00
#
_symmetry.space_group_name_H-M   'P 1'
#
loop_
_entity.id
_entity.type
_entity.pdbx_description
1 polymer ?
#
loop_
_entity_poly.entity_id
_entity_poly.type
_entity_poly.pdbx_seq_one_letter_code
_entity_poly.pdbx_strand_id
1 'polypeptide(L)'
;AAGGLSGKYPALASFDNQDEEITRVLDWVTEQRQEGVAWSEIAILCPSTYSISGMLAPRLEARKIPYQMIVSSDDKKHWSPQNDYLCVMPLPSSKGLEFNSVAIMDAAKERDSEDLSDDIKRLYVGITRARQNLLVTMHGTGSLRDHLVETWEKSVKSI
;
A
#
# COMPACT_ATOMS: atom_id res chain seq x y z
N ALA A 1 -9.97 17.37 -4.02
CA ALA A 1 -8.73 16.86 -3.42
C ALA A 1 -8.94 15.41 -3.02
N ALA A 2 -8.17 14.52 -3.60
CA ALA A 2 -8.26 13.12 -3.30
C ALA A 2 -7.94 12.88 -1.82
N GLY A 3 -8.95 12.43 -1.06
CA GLY A 3 -8.78 11.91 0.28
C GLY A 3 -8.18 12.83 1.33
N GLY A 4 -8.06 14.11 1.09
CA GLY A 4 -7.54 15.03 2.09
C GLY A 4 -6.06 14.85 2.42
N LEU A 5 -5.25 14.38 1.49
CA LEU A 5 -3.81 14.30 1.65
C LEU A 5 -3.24 15.71 1.85
N SER A 6 -2.64 15.95 3.00
CA SER A 6 -2.08 17.25 3.38
C SER A 6 -0.55 17.27 3.42
N GLY A 7 0.10 16.13 3.11
CA GLY A 7 1.55 16.00 3.13
C GLY A 7 2.20 16.13 1.76
N LYS A 8 3.32 15.44 1.58
CA LYS A 8 4.04 15.38 0.31
C LYS A 8 3.16 14.79 -0.79
N TYR A 9 3.45 15.14 -2.04
CA TYR A 9 2.73 14.57 -3.18
C TYR A 9 2.78 13.04 -3.15
N PRO A 10 1.65 12.37 -3.47
CA PRO A 10 1.65 10.93 -3.62
C PRO A 10 2.67 10.50 -4.66
N ALA A 11 3.37 9.41 -4.41
CA ALA A 11 4.38 8.87 -5.30
C ALA A 11 3.90 7.57 -5.96
N LEU A 12 4.13 7.44 -7.25
CA LEU A 12 3.91 6.21 -8.00
C LEU A 12 5.26 5.74 -8.52
N ALA A 13 5.62 4.50 -8.23
CA ALA A 13 6.87 3.91 -8.66
C ALA A 13 6.65 2.55 -9.31
N SER A 14 7.33 2.32 -10.43
CA SER A 14 7.26 1.08 -11.19
C SER A 14 8.63 0.41 -11.24
N PHE A 15 8.66 -0.92 -11.10
CA PHE A 15 9.88 -1.70 -11.01
C PHE A 15 9.86 -2.86 -12.00
N ASP A 16 11.02 -3.38 -12.35
CA ASP A 16 11.15 -4.49 -13.28
C ASP A 16 10.68 -5.81 -12.68
N ASN A 17 10.86 -5.96 -11.37
CA ASN A 17 10.48 -7.19 -10.67
C ASN A 17 9.97 -6.90 -9.26
N GLN A 18 9.40 -7.92 -8.66
CA GLN A 18 8.79 -7.81 -7.34
C GLN A 18 9.79 -7.60 -6.23
N ASP A 19 10.99 -8.16 -6.35
CA ASP A 19 12.01 -8.00 -5.33
C ASP A 19 12.44 -6.54 -5.18
N GLU A 20 12.63 -5.85 -6.28
CA GLU A 20 12.92 -4.42 -6.27
C GLU A 20 11.77 -3.60 -5.70
N GLU A 21 10.54 -3.96 -6.05
CA GLU A 21 9.35 -3.30 -5.51
C GLU A 21 9.27 -3.42 -4.00
N ILE A 22 9.44 -4.62 -3.47
CA ILE A 22 9.39 -4.86 -2.02
C ILE A 22 10.50 -4.08 -1.31
N THR A 23 11.71 -4.09 -1.85
CA THR A 23 12.83 -3.33 -1.30
C THR A 23 12.48 -1.85 -1.17
N ARG A 24 11.89 -1.27 -2.21
CA ARG A 24 11.49 0.14 -2.18
C ARG A 24 10.40 0.42 -1.14
N VAL A 25 9.41 -0.46 -1.04
CA VAL A 25 8.34 -0.32 -0.05
C VAL A 25 8.91 -0.34 1.37
N LEU A 26 9.80 -1.28 1.67
CA LEU A 26 10.40 -1.39 2.99
C LEU A 26 11.34 -0.22 3.31
N ASP A 27 12.08 0.27 2.33
CA ASP A 27 12.89 1.48 2.50
C ASP A 27 12.00 2.68 2.83
N TRP A 28 10.90 2.84 2.11
CA TRP A 28 9.95 3.93 2.36
C TRP A 28 9.32 3.83 3.75
N VAL A 29 8.92 2.65 4.17
CA VAL A 29 8.39 2.42 5.53
C VAL A 29 9.40 2.83 6.59
N THR A 30 10.66 2.47 6.39
CA THR A 30 11.75 2.85 7.29
C THR A 30 11.95 4.37 7.30
N GLU A 31 11.89 5.01 6.14
CA GLU A 31 11.96 6.47 6.02
C GLU A 31 10.84 7.14 6.80
N GLN A 32 9.61 6.63 6.69
CA GLN A 32 8.46 7.16 7.44
C GLN A 32 8.71 7.08 8.95
N ARG A 33 9.23 5.95 9.41
CA ARG A 33 9.54 5.77 10.82
C ARG A 33 10.63 6.74 11.29
N GLN A 34 11.64 6.97 10.47
CA GLN A 34 12.70 7.92 10.76
C GLN A 34 12.19 9.37 10.83
N GLU A 35 11.17 9.69 10.06
CA GLU A 35 10.51 11.00 10.09
C GLU A 35 9.57 11.17 11.29
N GLY A 36 9.45 10.17 12.14
CA GLY A 36 8.67 10.26 13.37
C GLY A 36 7.29 9.63 13.31
N VAL A 37 6.94 8.94 12.22
CA VAL A 37 5.65 8.25 12.12
C VAL A 37 5.72 6.95 12.90
N ALA A 38 4.78 6.74 13.83
CA ALA A 38 4.72 5.49 14.60
C ALA A 38 4.39 4.30 13.69
N TRP A 39 4.92 3.12 14.03
CA TRP A 39 4.64 1.91 13.25
C TRP A 39 3.15 1.68 13.04
N SER A 40 2.33 1.88 14.08
CA SER A 40 0.87 1.71 14.01
C SER A 40 0.16 2.70 13.10
N GLU A 41 0.84 3.76 12.67
CA GLU A 41 0.31 4.75 11.74
C GLU A 41 0.79 4.52 10.31
N ILE A 42 1.45 3.40 10.04
CA ILE A 42 1.94 3.02 8.72
C ILE A 42 1.27 1.71 8.32
N ALA A 43 0.76 1.65 7.09
CA ALA A 43 0.15 0.43 6.55
C ALA A 43 0.75 0.07 5.20
N ILE A 44 0.88 -1.22 4.95
CA ILE A 44 1.16 -1.78 3.62
C ILE A 44 -0.08 -2.52 3.17
N LEU A 45 -0.65 -2.11 2.05
CA LEU A 45 -1.82 -2.73 1.45
C LEU A 45 -1.40 -3.54 0.24
N CYS A 46 -1.88 -4.76 0.15
CA CYS A 46 -1.58 -5.71 -0.93
C CYS A 46 -2.85 -6.17 -1.61
N PRO A 47 -2.79 -6.61 -2.88
CA PRO A 47 -3.98 -7.10 -3.58
C PRO A 47 -4.58 -8.37 -2.96
N SER A 48 -3.74 -9.24 -2.39
CA SER A 48 -4.19 -10.53 -1.85
C SER A 48 -3.37 -10.99 -0.65
N THR A 49 -3.95 -11.91 0.12
CA THR A 49 -3.27 -12.52 1.27
C THR A 49 -2.05 -13.35 0.88
N TYR A 50 -2.06 -13.91 -0.32
CA TYR A 50 -0.94 -14.71 -0.81
C TYR A 50 0.35 -13.89 -0.94
N SER A 51 0.22 -12.69 -1.48
CA SER A 51 1.36 -11.78 -1.63
C SER A 51 1.96 -11.40 -0.27
N ILE A 52 1.13 -11.32 0.75
CA ILE A 52 1.57 -10.92 2.09
C ILE A 52 2.39 -12.02 2.77
N SER A 53 1.81 -13.21 2.86
CA SER A 53 2.39 -14.27 3.70
C SER A 53 3.67 -14.87 3.10
N GLY A 54 3.72 -15.02 1.78
CA GLY A 54 4.84 -15.70 1.12
C GLY A 54 6.05 -14.82 0.87
N MET A 55 5.85 -13.52 0.69
CA MET A 55 6.91 -12.65 0.19
C MET A 55 7.29 -11.52 1.14
N LEU A 56 6.33 -10.91 1.79
CA LEU A 56 6.58 -9.72 2.58
C LEU A 56 7.01 -10.04 4.01
N ALA A 57 6.37 -11.02 4.64
CA ALA A 57 6.64 -11.35 6.04
C ALA A 57 8.11 -11.71 6.31
N PRO A 58 8.76 -12.61 5.52
CA PRO A 58 10.16 -12.93 5.76
C PRO A 58 11.08 -11.72 5.67
N ARG A 59 10.77 -10.79 4.78
CA ARG A 59 11.60 -9.59 4.60
C ARG A 59 11.39 -8.56 5.70
N LEU A 60 10.19 -8.46 6.23
CA LEU A 60 9.91 -7.64 7.42
C LEU A 60 10.67 -8.18 8.63
N GLU A 61 10.65 -9.49 8.81
CA GLU A 61 11.39 -10.15 9.90
C GLU A 61 12.89 -9.96 9.77
N ALA A 62 13.43 -10.08 8.55
CA ALA A 62 14.85 -9.87 8.30
C ALA A 62 15.30 -8.44 8.65
N ARG A 63 14.44 -7.45 8.47
CA ARG A 63 14.71 -6.05 8.83
C ARG A 63 14.34 -5.72 10.28
N LYS A 64 13.81 -6.67 11.03
CA LYS A 64 13.35 -6.49 12.41
C LYS A 64 12.29 -5.39 12.54
N ILE A 65 11.42 -5.29 11.54
CA ILE A 65 10.28 -4.38 11.57
C ILE A 65 9.12 -5.07 12.29
N PRO A 66 8.62 -4.51 13.39
CA PRO A 66 7.47 -5.10 14.07
C PRO A 66 6.22 -4.91 13.20
N TYR A 67 5.52 -6.00 12.92
CA TYR A 67 4.35 -5.96 12.06
C TYR A 67 3.25 -6.90 12.56
N GLN A 68 2.03 -6.61 12.16
CA GLN A 68 0.88 -7.48 12.32
C GLN A 68 0.12 -7.60 11.01
N MET A 69 -0.35 -8.79 10.72
CA MET A 69 -1.16 -9.06 9.54
C MET A 69 -2.63 -9.01 9.91
N ILE A 70 -3.40 -8.22 9.18
CA ILE A 70 -4.84 -8.12 9.36
C ILE A 70 -5.50 -8.70 8.12
N VAL A 71 -5.78 -10.01 8.15
CA VAL A 71 -6.30 -10.74 6.98
C VAL A 71 -7.74 -11.22 7.19
N SER A 72 -8.23 -11.24 8.43
CA SER A 72 -9.58 -11.67 8.75
C SER A 72 -10.32 -10.58 9.52
N SER A 73 -11.65 -10.71 9.60
CA SER A 73 -12.44 -9.80 10.43
C SER A 73 -12.11 -9.95 11.91
N ASP A 74 -11.67 -11.12 12.32
CA ASP A 74 -11.25 -11.36 13.72
C ASP A 74 -9.95 -10.62 14.02
N ASP A 75 -8.97 -10.66 13.12
CA ASP A 75 -7.75 -9.86 13.25
C ASP A 75 -8.08 -8.37 13.38
N LYS A 76 -9.03 -7.90 12.58
CA LYS A 76 -9.44 -6.50 12.59
C LYS A 76 -10.08 -6.09 13.92
N LYS A 77 -10.83 -6.99 14.56
CA LYS A 77 -11.43 -6.73 15.87
C LYS A 77 -10.38 -6.62 16.97
N HIS A 78 -9.28 -7.37 16.86
CA HIS A 78 -8.21 -7.40 17.85
C HIS A 78 -7.13 -6.37 17.58
N TRP A 79 -7.19 -5.67 16.43
CA TRP A 79 -6.24 -4.63 16.11
C TRP A 79 -6.43 -3.43 17.04
N SER A 80 -5.32 -2.90 17.54
CA SER A 80 -5.31 -1.70 18.36
C SER A 80 -4.15 -0.80 17.97
N PRO A 81 -4.38 0.51 17.74
CA PRO A 81 -3.28 1.44 17.46
C PRO A 81 -2.33 1.62 18.64
N GLN A 82 -2.69 1.16 19.83
CA GLN A 82 -1.79 1.17 20.99
C GLN A 82 -0.67 0.14 20.87
N ASN A 83 -0.88 -0.90 20.06
CA ASN A 83 0.18 -1.83 19.71
C ASN A 83 0.97 -1.20 18.57
N ASP A 84 2.22 -0.83 18.83
CA ASP A 84 3.04 -0.11 17.85
C ASP A 84 3.63 -1.08 16.82
N TYR A 85 2.77 -1.63 15.97
CA TYR A 85 3.11 -2.54 14.89
C TYR A 85 2.66 -1.98 13.55
N LEU A 86 3.53 -2.13 12.54
CA LEU A 86 3.17 -1.87 11.16
C LEU A 86 1.99 -2.78 10.77
N CYS A 87 0.98 -2.22 10.12
CA CYS A 87 -0.18 -2.99 9.66
C CYS A 87 0.04 -3.45 8.23
N VAL A 88 -0.13 -4.75 7.99
CA VAL A 88 -0.06 -5.35 6.66
C VAL A 88 -1.38 -6.04 6.40
N MET A 89 -2.06 -5.68 5.31
CA MET A 89 -3.39 -6.21 5.04
C MET A 89 -3.74 -6.21 3.55
N PRO A 90 -4.67 -7.09 3.14
CA PRO A 90 -5.25 -6.98 1.81
C PRO A 90 -6.03 -5.66 1.67
N LEU A 91 -6.03 -5.11 0.47
CA LEU A 91 -6.71 -3.86 0.15
C LEU A 91 -8.16 -3.82 0.67
N PRO A 92 -9.00 -4.85 0.41
CA PRO A 92 -10.37 -4.83 0.91
C PRO A 92 -10.50 -4.75 2.42
N SER A 93 -9.52 -5.28 3.16
CA SER A 93 -9.54 -5.26 4.64
C SER A 93 -9.30 -3.87 5.22
N SER A 94 -8.78 -2.95 4.42
CA SER A 94 -8.48 -1.59 4.87
C SER A 94 -9.71 -0.70 4.98
N LYS A 95 -10.85 -1.14 4.48
CA LYS A 95 -12.08 -0.36 4.48
C LYS A 95 -12.49 0.02 5.91
N GLY A 96 -12.70 1.32 6.14
CA GLY A 96 -13.03 1.84 7.45
C GLY A 96 -11.82 2.16 8.34
N LEU A 97 -10.60 1.90 7.88
CA LEU A 97 -9.37 2.22 8.60
C LEU A 97 -8.65 3.38 7.92
N GLU A 98 -7.89 4.15 8.70
CA GLU A 98 -7.07 5.25 8.20
C GLU A 98 -5.69 5.21 8.84
N PHE A 99 -4.68 5.62 8.08
CA PHE A 99 -3.30 5.65 8.52
C PHE A 99 -2.62 6.94 8.06
N ASN A 100 -1.62 7.39 8.80
CA ASN A 100 -0.84 8.55 8.39
C ASN A 100 -0.14 8.29 7.05
N SER A 101 0.48 7.13 6.93
CA SER A 101 1.28 6.76 5.77
C SER A 101 0.85 5.39 5.25
N VAL A 102 0.57 5.31 3.96
CA VAL A 102 0.12 4.06 3.32
C VAL A 102 0.96 3.77 2.10
N ALA A 103 1.45 2.54 2.00
CA ALA A 103 2.04 1.99 0.79
C ALA A 103 1.08 0.97 0.20
N ILE A 104 0.73 1.14 -1.07
CA ILE A 104 -0.05 0.16 -1.83
C ILE A 104 0.92 -0.51 -2.78
N MET A 105 1.22 -1.79 -2.54
CA MET A 105 2.15 -2.54 -3.38
C MET A 105 1.41 -3.48 -4.33
N ASP A 106 2.09 -3.87 -5.38
CA ASP A 106 1.57 -4.78 -6.41
C ASP A 106 0.25 -4.24 -7.01
N ALA A 107 0.20 -2.91 -7.18
CA ALA A 107 -1.02 -2.21 -7.54
C ALA A 107 -1.54 -2.56 -8.94
N ALA A 108 -0.65 -3.01 -9.82
CA ALA A 108 -1.01 -3.36 -11.19
C ALA A 108 -1.20 -4.86 -11.39
N LYS A 109 -1.26 -5.64 -10.31
CA LYS A 109 -1.49 -7.08 -10.46
C LYS A 109 -2.84 -7.34 -11.10
N GLU A 110 -2.80 -7.97 -12.26
CA GLU A 110 -4.03 -8.40 -12.92
C GLU A 110 -4.66 -9.51 -12.08
N ARG A 111 -5.84 -9.23 -11.59
CA ARG A 111 -6.68 -10.25 -10.98
C ARG A 111 -7.51 -10.88 -12.09
N ASP A 112 -8.13 -12.01 -11.80
CA ASP A 112 -9.06 -12.68 -12.71
C ASP A 112 -10.30 -11.86 -13.04
N SER A 113 -10.35 -10.59 -12.65
CA SER A 113 -11.43 -9.71 -13.04
C SER A 113 -11.09 -9.12 -14.41
N GLU A 114 -11.93 -9.36 -15.39
CA GLU A 114 -11.84 -8.78 -16.72
C GLU A 114 -12.20 -7.30 -16.73
N ASP A 115 -12.57 -6.75 -15.58
CA ASP A 115 -13.05 -5.38 -15.46
C ASP A 115 -12.02 -4.47 -14.81
N LEU A 116 -11.32 -3.70 -15.65
CA LEU A 116 -10.37 -2.68 -15.22
C LEU A 116 -11.01 -1.64 -14.28
N SER A 117 -12.28 -1.36 -14.45
CA SER A 117 -13.04 -0.42 -13.61
C SER A 117 -13.11 -0.88 -12.16
N ASP A 118 -13.28 -2.18 -11.92
CA ASP A 118 -13.31 -2.72 -10.56
C ASP A 118 -11.94 -2.64 -9.89
N ASP A 119 -10.88 -2.89 -10.65
CA ASP A 119 -9.51 -2.78 -10.13
C ASP A 119 -9.18 -1.34 -9.73
N ILE A 120 -9.63 -0.37 -10.52
CA ILE A 120 -9.45 1.05 -10.20
C ILE A 120 -10.23 1.43 -8.95
N LYS A 121 -11.46 0.95 -8.80
CA LYS A 121 -12.27 1.20 -7.61
C LYS A 121 -11.61 0.66 -6.35
N ARG A 122 -11.04 -0.54 -6.41
CA ARG A 122 -10.32 -1.13 -5.28
C ARG A 122 -9.09 -0.31 -4.91
N LEU A 123 -8.33 0.12 -5.92
CA LEU A 123 -7.18 0.96 -5.70
C LEU A 123 -7.57 2.30 -5.06
N TYR A 124 -8.68 2.88 -5.49
CA TYR A 124 -9.19 4.12 -4.91
C TYR A 124 -9.51 3.97 -3.42
N VAL A 125 -10.09 2.83 -3.01
CA VAL A 125 -10.31 2.54 -1.58
C VAL A 125 -9.00 2.61 -0.81
N GLY A 126 -7.95 1.98 -1.33
CA GLY A 126 -6.64 2.01 -0.68
C GLY A 126 -6.04 3.40 -0.61
N ILE A 127 -6.13 4.17 -1.70
CA ILE A 127 -5.62 5.54 -1.77
C ILE A 127 -6.25 6.42 -0.69
N THR A 128 -7.53 6.25 -0.45
CA THR A 128 -8.26 7.07 0.53
C THR A 128 -7.97 6.68 1.99
N ARG A 129 -7.18 5.62 2.24
CA ARG A 129 -6.76 5.25 3.60
C ARG A 129 -5.60 6.10 4.13
N ALA A 130 -4.87 6.79 3.24
CA ALA A 130 -3.73 7.61 3.64
C ALA A 130 -4.18 9.04 4.00
N ARG A 131 -3.76 9.51 5.17
CA ARG A 131 -4.04 10.88 5.60
C ARG A 131 -3.00 11.88 5.09
N GLN A 132 -1.73 11.50 5.05
CA GLN A 132 -0.64 12.42 4.69
C GLN A 132 0.28 11.90 3.60
N ASN A 133 0.75 10.67 3.70
CA ASN A 133 1.76 10.13 2.79
C ASN A 133 1.25 8.88 2.09
N LEU A 134 1.43 8.83 0.79
CA LEU A 134 1.01 7.69 -0.03
C LEU A 134 2.10 7.31 -1.01
N LEU A 135 2.44 6.03 -1.02
CA LEU A 135 3.29 5.42 -2.03
C LEU A 135 2.51 4.31 -2.72
N VAL A 136 2.45 4.35 -4.04
CA VAL A 136 1.85 3.26 -4.84
C VAL A 136 2.96 2.64 -5.67
N THR A 137 3.14 1.34 -5.54
CA THR A 137 4.18 0.61 -6.27
C THR A 137 3.59 -0.50 -7.13
N MET A 138 4.31 -0.85 -8.18
CA MET A 138 3.94 -1.91 -9.10
C MET A 138 5.18 -2.52 -9.75
N HIS A 139 5.03 -3.69 -10.34
CA HIS A 139 6.10 -4.32 -11.10
C HIS A 139 5.52 -5.05 -12.30
N GLY A 140 6.39 -5.37 -13.27
CA GLY A 140 6.02 -6.07 -14.47
C GLY A 140 5.36 -5.16 -15.51
N THR A 141 4.60 -5.78 -16.42
CA THR A 141 3.92 -5.11 -17.52
C THR A 141 2.43 -5.49 -17.51
N GLY A 142 1.60 -4.66 -18.14
CA GLY A 142 0.17 -4.95 -18.26
C GLY A 142 -0.65 -3.71 -18.53
N SER A 143 -1.89 -3.91 -18.93
CA SER A 143 -2.81 -2.81 -19.26
C SER A 143 -3.16 -1.96 -18.05
N LEU A 144 -3.35 -2.57 -16.89
CA LEU A 144 -3.63 -1.83 -15.66
C LEU A 144 -2.44 -0.93 -15.27
N ARG A 145 -1.22 -1.46 -15.39
CA ARG A 145 -0.01 -0.67 -15.12
C ARG A 145 0.07 0.55 -16.02
N ASP A 146 -0.12 0.37 -17.32
CA ASP A 146 -0.04 1.45 -18.29
C ASP A 146 -1.13 2.51 -18.04
N HIS A 147 -2.33 2.05 -17.70
CA HIS A 147 -3.45 2.95 -17.38
C HIS A 147 -3.16 3.75 -16.10
N LEU A 148 -2.63 3.11 -15.06
CA LEU A 148 -2.29 3.79 -13.81
C LEU A 148 -1.21 4.84 -14.00
N VAL A 149 -0.16 4.52 -14.76
CA VAL A 149 0.92 5.48 -15.05
C VAL A 149 0.37 6.68 -15.80
N GLU A 150 -0.41 6.45 -16.85
CA GLU A 150 -1.00 7.52 -17.65
C GLU A 150 -1.93 8.40 -16.81
N THR A 151 -2.83 7.79 -16.05
CA THR A 151 -3.79 8.51 -15.21
C THR A 151 -3.07 9.32 -14.14
N TRP A 152 -2.04 8.75 -13.53
CA TRP A 152 -1.27 9.41 -12.49
C TRP A 152 -0.56 10.64 -13.03
N GLU A 153 0.10 10.51 -14.16
CA GLU A 153 0.81 11.64 -14.80
C GLU A 153 -0.15 12.78 -15.12
N LYS A 154 -1.34 12.48 -15.64
CA LYS A 154 -2.36 13.48 -15.90
C LYS A 154 -2.84 14.18 -14.64
N SER A 155 -3.05 13.41 -13.56
CA SER A 155 -3.52 13.96 -12.30
C SER A 155 -2.50 14.85 -11.62
N VAL A 156 -1.24 14.47 -11.66
CA VAL A 156 -0.14 15.26 -11.08
C VAL A 156 0.10 16.54 -11.86
N LYS A 157 0.02 16.48 -13.18
CA LYS A 157 0.23 17.66 -14.05
C LYS A 157 -0.89 18.68 -13.97
N SER A 158 -2.07 18.28 -13.49
CA SER A 158 -3.23 19.19 -13.39
C SER A 158 -3.34 19.87 -12.01
N ILE A 159 -2.41 19.62 -11.13
CA ILE A 159 -2.34 20.30 -9.82
C ILE A 159 -1.44 21.57 -9.99
#